data_bb76385d039412df82ea7cb963cab1ba
#
_entry.id   bb76385d039412df82ea7cb963cab1ba
#
_cell.length_a   1.000
_cell.length_b   1.000
_cell.length_c   1.000
_cell.angle_alpha   90.00
_cell.angle_beta   90.00
_cell.angle_gamma   90.00
#
_symmetry.space_group_name_H-M   'P 1'
#
loop_
_entity.id
_entity.type
_entity.pdbx_description
1 polymer ?
#
loop_
_entity_poly.entity_id
_entity_poly.type
_entity_poly.pdbx_seq_one_letter_code
_entity_poly.pdbx_strand_id
1 'polypeptide(L)'
;MLPLYPQYAAATTATVCDEVYRTLMKMRWQPNLKIIPHYESEPLYIEAIKNSILKKISEIKWKPDLIIASYHGIPKKYFDKGDPYHCYCHKTTRLISEQYSDIEIKTTFQSRFGPQEWLQPYTDKTFEVLPKQGKKNILVICPGFSSDCVETLEEISIQGKESFIKSGGENFEMVPCLNDSEDHISLLKYLVTKNL
;
A
#
# COMPACT_ATOMS: atom_id res chain seq x y z
N MET A 1 -18.51 -10.51 -2.41
CA MET A 1 -17.92 -9.16 -2.58
C MET A 1 -16.45 -9.21 -2.14
N LEU A 2 -15.54 -8.69 -2.94
CA LEU A 2 -14.10 -8.58 -2.61
C LEU A 2 -13.73 -7.10 -2.63
N PRO A 3 -13.58 -6.45 -1.46
CA PRO A 3 -13.00 -5.11 -1.38
C PRO A 3 -11.53 -5.18 -1.74
N LEU A 4 -11.08 -4.36 -2.70
CA LEU A 4 -9.69 -4.35 -3.18
C LEU A 4 -8.78 -3.50 -2.27
N TYR A 5 -8.96 -3.63 -0.97
CA TYR A 5 -8.15 -3.00 0.08
C TYR A 5 -7.49 -4.11 0.92
N PRO A 6 -6.20 -4.41 0.70
CA PRO A 6 -5.52 -5.46 1.45
C PRO A 6 -5.56 -5.22 2.95
N GLN A 7 -5.31 -3.97 3.38
CA GLN A 7 -5.36 -3.53 4.77
C GLN A 7 -6.75 -2.94 5.07
N TYR A 8 -7.47 -3.54 6.02
CA TYR A 8 -8.75 -3.01 6.47
C TYR A 8 -8.59 -1.61 7.09
N ALA A 9 -9.52 -0.73 6.76
CA ALA A 9 -9.77 0.52 7.48
C ALA A 9 -11.28 0.78 7.54
N ALA A 10 -11.72 1.49 8.58
CA ALA A 10 -13.13 1.94 8.64
C ALA A 10 -13.47 2.88 7.47
N ALA A 11 -12.50 3.68 7.01
CA ALA A 11 -12.67 4.60 5.89
C ALA A 11 -12.71 3.90 4.51
N THR A 12 -12.38 2.63 4.41
CA THR A 12 -12.36 1.85 3.15
C THR A 12 -13.30 0.66 3.22
N THR A 13 -12.86 -0.46 3.77
CA THR A 13 -13.62 -1.72 3.79
C THR A 13 -14.95 -1.58 4.51
N ALA A 14 -15.00 -0.91 5.67
CA ALA A 14 -16.26 -0.74 6.38
C ALA A 14 -17.25 0.14 5.61
N THR A 15 -16.77 1.24 4.99
CA THR A 15 -17.63 2.13 4.18
C THR A 15 -18.24 1.38 2.99
N VAL A 16 -17.47 0.50 2.32
CA VAL A 16 -17.99 -0.37 1.26
C VAL A 16 -19.05 -1.34 1.80
N CYS A 17 -18.77 -1.97 2.95
CA CYS A 17 -19.73 -2.87 3.60
C CYS A 17 -21.03 -2.14 3.99
N ASP A 18 -20.93 -0.96 4.57
CA ASP A 18 -22.08 -0.15 4.99
C ASP A 18 -23.01 0.15 3.80
N GLU A 19 -22.45 0.51 2.64
CA GLU A 19 -23.26 0.80 1.46
C GLU A 19 -23.92 -0.44 0.89
N VAL A 20 -23.22 -1.56 0.88
CA VAL A 20 -23.80 -2.85 0.46
C VAL A 20 -24.95 -3.26 1.40
N TYR A 21 -24.74 -3.18 2.72
CA TYR A 21 -25.81 -3.50 3.68
C TYR A 21 -26.99 -2.55 3.56
N ARG A 22 -26.75 -1.25 3.40
CA ARG A 22 -27.79 -0.25 3.18
C ARG A 22 -28.62 -0.54 1.92
N THR A 23 -27.96 -1.03 0.87
CA THR A 23 -28.62 -1.43 -0.38
C THR A 23 -29.45 -2.70 -0.18
N LEU A 24 -28.87 -3.73 0.46
CA LEU A 24 -29.57 -4.98 0.76
C LEU A 24 -30.83 -4.77 1.61
N MET A 25 -30.77 -3.87 2.60
CA MET A 25 -31.94 -3.54 3.45
C MET A 25 -33.13 -2.99 2.66
N LYS A 26 -32.92 -2.44 1.47
CA LYS A 26 -33.98 -1.94 0.57
C LYS A 26 -34.53 -3.01 -0.38
N MET A 27 -33.84 -4.14 -0.51
CA MET A 27 -34.23 -5.21 -1.43
C MET A 27 -35.29 -6.10 -0.81
N ARG A 28 -36.35 -6.40 -1.56
CA ARG A 28 -37.41 -7.33 -1.11
C ARG A 28 -36.89 -8.78 -1.10
N TRP A 29 -36.04 -9.15 -2.02
CA TRP A 29 -35.35 -10.44 -2.07
C TRP A 29 -33.84 -10.21 -2.01
N GLN A 30 -33.21 -10.71 -0.96
CA GLN A 30 -31.77 -10.51 -0.75
C GLN A 30 -30.98 -11.73 -1.26
N PRO A 31 -29.91 -11.51 -2.04
CA PRO A 31 -28.99 -12.57 -2.39
C PRO A 31 -28.17 -13.04 -1.18
N ASN A 32 -27.63 -14.25 -1.25
CA ASN A 32 -26.59 -14.64 -0.31
C ASN A 32 -25.33 -13.80 -0.56
N LEU A 33 -24.86 -13.07 0.44
CA LEU A 33 -23.68 -12.23 0.36
C LEU A 33 -22.57 -12.80 1.23
N LYS A 34 -21.41 -13.07 0.59
CA LYS A 34 -20.15 -13.30 1.28
C LYS A 34 -19.24 -12.10 1.07
N ILE A 35 -18.68 -11.55 2.14
CA ILE A 35 -17.68 -10.49 2.11
C ILE A 35 -16.33 -11.13 2.39
N ILE A 36 -15.40 -11.00 1.45
CA ILE A 36 -14.04 -11.48 1.61
C ILE A 36 -13.30 -10.56 2.57
N PRO A 37 -12.66 -11.10 3.63
CA PRO A 37 -11.97 -10.29 4.63
C PRO A 37 -10.72 -9.62 4.06
N HIS A 38 -10.10 -8.75 4.86
CA HIS A 38 -8.79 -8.17 4.57
C HIS A 38 -7.74 -9.26 4.35
N TYR A 39 -6.74 -8.96 3.52
CA TYR A 39 -5.72 -9.94 3.09
C TYR A 39 -4.28 -9.39 3.16
N GLU A 40 -4.04 -8.46 4.07
CA GLU A 40 -2.76 -7.77 4.28
C GLU A 40 -1.58 -8.69 4.58
N SER A 41 -1.86 -9.92 4.99
CA SER A 41 -0.86 -10.96 5.33
C SER A 41 -1.05 -12.26 4.54
N GLU A 42 -1.88 -12.26 3.51
CA GLU A 42 -2.05 -13.44 2.65
C GLU A 42 -0.72 -13.75 1.94
N PRO A 43 -0.19 -14.99 2.03
CA PRO A 43 1.10 -15.34 1.44
C PRO A 43 1.21 -15.00 -0.05
N LEU A 44 0.16 -15.27 -0.84
CA LEU A 44 0.15 -14.94 -2.27
C LEU A 44 0.22 -13.43 -2.53
N TYR A 45 -0.37 -12.60 -1.64
CA TYR A 45 -0.26 -11.15 -1.73
C TYR A 45 1.17 -10.68 -1.44
N ILE A 46 1.80 -11.20 -0.38
CA ILE A 46 3.19 -10.87 -0.03
C ILE A 46 4.15 -11.32 -1.15
N GLU A 47 3.92 -12.50 -1.72
CA GLU A 47 4.72 -13.02 -2.83
C GLU A 47 4.56 -12.17 -4.10
N ALA A 48 3.34 -11.76 -4.45
CA ALA A 48 3.08 -10.87 -5.59
C ALA A 48 3.85 -9.54 -5.46
N ILE A 49 3.80 -8.91 -4.28
CA ILE A 49 4.58 -7.68 -4.01
C ILE A 49 6.09 -7.95 -4.11
N LYS A 50 6.58 -9.05 -3.52
CA LYS A 50 8.00 -9.44 -3.64
C LYS A 50 8.43 -9.59 -5.10
N ASN A 51 7.64 -10.30 -5.90
CA ASN A 51 7.95 -10.53 -7.31
C ASN A 51 7.98 -9.21 -8.11
N SER A 52 7.06 -8.28 -7.83
CA SER A 52 7.04 -6.95 -8.46
C SER A 52 8.30 -6.13 -8.12
N ILE A 53 8.76 -6.19 -6.87
CA ILE A 53 10.02 -5.55 -6.42
C ILE A 53 11.22 -6.18 -7.12
N LEU A 54 11.33 -7.52 -7.14
CA LEU A 54 12.45 -8.23 -7.81
C LEU A 54 12.51 -7.92 -9.29
N LYS A 55 11.36 -7.88 -9.96
CA LYS A 55 11.26 -7.47 -11.36
C LYS A 55 11.82 -6.06 -11.55
N LYS A 56 11.40 -5.09 -10.73
CA LYS A 56 11.90 -3.72 -10.83
C LYS A 56 13.40 -3.63 -10.54
N ILE A 57 13.92 -4.34 -9.54
CA ILE A 57 15.36 -4.40 -9.24
C ILE A 57 16.15 -4.94 -10.44
N SER A 58 15.61 -5.91 -11.19
CA SER A 58 16.28 -6.44 -12.38
C SER A 58 16.30 -5.46 -13.57
N GLU A 59 15.41 -4.49 -13.61
CA GLU A 59 15.31 -3.49 -14.67
C GLU A 59 16.20 -2.26 -14.43
N ILE A 60 16.50 -1.93 -13.17
CA ILE A 60 17.32 -0.77 -12.81
C ILE A 60 18.81 -1.12 -12.82
N LYS A 61 19.67 -0.11 -13.06
CA LYS A 61 21.14 -0.28 -13.14
C LYS A 61 21.89 0.12 -11.87
N TRP A 62 21.15 0.29 -10.78
CA TRP A 62 21.69 0.72 -9.49
C TRP A 62 21.08 -0.12 -8.36
N LYS A 63 21.76 -0.18 -7.21
CA LYS A 63 21.27 -0.89 -6.03
C LYS A 63 20.51 0.07 -5.13
N PRO A 64 19.27 -0.26 -4.72
CA PRO A 64 18.54 0.54 -3.73
C PRO A 64 19.25 0.53 -2.37
N ASP A 65 19.36 1.70 -1.74
CA ASP A 65 19.79 1.84 -0.34
C ASP A 65 18.66 1.54 0.64
N LEU A 66 17.41 1.71 0.17
CA LEU A 66 16.19 1.57 0.97
C LEU A 66 14.98 1.37 0.05
N ILE A 67 14.01 0.61 0.54
CA ILE A 67 12.67 0.53 -0.06
C ILE A 67 11.69 1.26 0.86
N ILE A 68 10.87 2.15 0.31
CA ILE A 68 9.77 2.80 1.02
C ILE A 68 8.47 2.08 0.68
N ALA A 69 7.78 1.57 1.70
CA ALA A 69 6.41 1.09 1.58
C ALA A 69 5.46 2.23 1.99
N SER A 70 4.95 2.94 1.00
CA SER A 70 4.05 4.08 1.18
C SER A 70 2.59 3.62 1.14
N TYR A 71 1.84 3.94 2.18
CA TYR A 71 0.41 3.66 2.30
C TYR A 71 -0.37 4.97 2.33
N HIS A 72 -1.62 4.95 1.89
CA HIS A 72 -2.48 6.11 2.09
C HIS A 72 -2.62 6.39 3.60
N GLY A 73 -2.39 7.63 4.02
CA GLY A 73 -2.58 8.02 5.41
C GLY A 73 -4.06 7.99 5.82
N ILE A 74 -4.30 7.88 7.11
CA ILE A 74 -5.60 8.18 7.72
C ILE A 74 -5.38 9.10 8.91
N PRO A 75 -6.39 9.89 9.34
CA PRO A 75 -6.29 10.70 10.54
C PRO A 75 -5.93 9.85 11.77
N LYS A 76 -4.93 10.28 12.53
CA LYS A 76 -4.44 9.57 13.73
C LYS A 76 -5.58 9.23 14.70
N LYS A 77 -6.59 10.08 14.80
CA LYS A 77 -7.77 9.84 15.66
C LYS A 77 -8.53 8.54 15.32
N TYR A 78 -8.40 7.99 14.08
CA TYR A 78 -9.03 6.71 13.74
C TYR A 78 -8.26 5.56 14.39
N PHE A 79 -6.94 5.60 14.34
CA PHE A 79 -6.08 4.68 15.08
C PHE A 79 -6.36 4.74 16.59
N ASP A 80 -6.44 5.94 17.18
CA ASP A 80 -6.73 6.14 18.60
C ASP A 80 -8.09 5.58 19.01
N LYS A 81 -9.03 5.44 18.06
CA LYS A 81 -10.34 4.80 18.23
C LYS A 81 -10.35 3.29 17.95
N GLY A 82 -9.20 2.68 17.69
CA GLY A 82 -9.05 1.25 17.51
C GLY A 82 -9.11 0.78 16.04
N ASP A 83 -9.00 1.68 15.04
CA ASP A 83 -8.87 1.26 13.64
C ASP A 83 -7.56 0.48 13.46
N PRO A 84 -7.60 -0.76 12.94
CA PRO A 84 -6.41 -1.61 12.85
C PRO A 84 -5.48 -1.27 11.68
N TYR A 85 -5.85 -0.33 10.82
CA TYR A 85 -5.15 -0.04 9.55
C TYR A 85 -3.65 0.16 9.71
N HIS A 86 -3.23 0.99 10.68
CA HIS A 86 -1.81 1.23 10.97
C HIS A 86 -1.06 -0.08 11.25
N CYS A 87 -1.62 -0.93 12.09
CA CYS A 87 -1.01 -2.22 12.44
C CYS A 87 -0.93 -3.15 11.21
N TYR A 88 -1.93 -3.15 10.35
CA TYR A 88 -1.95 -3.95 9.14
C TYR A 88 -0.94 -3.46 8.09
N CYS A 89 -0.77 -2.15 7.92
CA CYS A 89 0.29 -1.60 7.07
C CYS A 89 1.68 -2.05 7.54
N HIS A 90 1.96 -1.91 8.84
CA HIS A 90 3.22 -2.36 9.43
C HIS A 90 3.40 -3.88 9.32
N LYS A 91 2.35 -4.67 9.51
CA LYS A 91 2.38 -6.12 9.33
C LYS A 91 2.73 -6.51 7.89
N THR A 92 2.09 -5.88 6.89
CA THR A 92 2.42 -6.08 5.48
C THR A 92 3.90 -5.77 5.22
N THR A 93 4.36 -4.57 5.63
CA THR A 93 5.76 -4.17 5.44
C THR A 93 6.74 -5.15 6.08
N ARG A 94 6.47 -5.59 7.30
CA ARG A 94 7.30 -6.59 7.99
C ARG A 94 7.38 -7.91 7.22
N LEU A 95 6.23 -8.44 6.77
CA LEU A 95 6.18 -9.70 6.02
C LEU A 95 6.91 -9.60 4.67
N ILE A 96 6.84 -8.44 4.01
CA ILE A 96 7.64 -8.20 2.80
C ILE A 96 9.13 -8.12 3.17
N SER A 97 9.49 -7.40 4.24
CA SER A 97 10.88 -7.24 4.69
C SER A 97 11.54 -8.57 5.05
N GLU A 98 10.80 -9.51 5.63
CA GLU A 98 11.27 -10.86 5.94
C GLU A 98 11.69 -11.67 4.69
N GLN A 99 11.29 -11.22 3.49
CA GLN A 99 11.72 -11.82 2.22
C GLN A 99 13.05 -11.27 1.69
N TYR A 100 13.61 -10.25 2.34
CA TYR A 100 14.84 -9.57 1.92
C TYR A 100 15.82 -9.48 3.09
N SER A 101 17.04 -10.02 2.91
CA SER A 101 18.10 -9.95 3.92
C SER A 101 18.94 -8.67 3.85
N ASP A 102 19.01 -8.03 2.68
CA ASP A 102 20.04 -7.04 2.34
C ASP A 102 19.49 -5.64 2.11
N ILE A 103 18.17 -5.44 2.14
CA ILE A 103 17.54 -4.15 1.88
C ILE A 103 16.51 -3.86 2.97
N GLU A 104 16.69 -2.75 3.67
CA GLU A 104 15.71 -2.25 4.63
C GLU A 104 14.42 -1.80 3.91
N ILE A 105 13.24 -2.12 4.47
CA ILE A 105 11.95 -1.62 3.99
C ILE A 105 11.29 -0.82 5.10
N LYS A 106 10.92 0.43 4.80
CA LYS A 106 10.36 1.38 5.76
C LYS A 106 8.93 1.75 5.43
N THR A 107 8.02 1.63 6.41
CA THR A 107 6.63 2.08 6.29
C THR A 107 6.54 3.60 6.36
N THR A 108 5.77 4.21 5.46
CA THR A 108 5.41 5.64 5.48
C THR A 108 3.95 5.83 5.07
N PHE A 109 3.40 7.04 5.29
CA PHE A 109 2.01 7.37 4.99
C PHE A 109 1.94 8.63 4.14
N GLN A 110 1.22 8.54 3.00
CA GLN A 110 1.04 9.60 2.00
C GLN A 110 -0.35 10.24 2.05
N SER A 111 -0.60 11.20 1.17
CA SER A 111 -1.93 11.76 0.84
C SER A 111 -2.66 12.42 2.02
N ARG A 112 -1.91 13.04 2.94
CA ARG A 112 -2.53 13.81 4.03
C ARG A 112 -3.10 15.12 3.53
N PHE A 113 -4.23 15.53 4.08
CA PHE A 113 -4.85 16.82 3.79
C PHE A 113 -5.57 17.41 5.02
N GLY A 114 -5.75 18.73 5.00
CA GLY A 114 -6.41 19.46 6.08
C GLY A 114 -5.57 19.56 7.36
N PRO A 115 -6.11 20.14 8.44
CA PRO A 115 -5.35 20.53 9.64
C PRO A 115 -5.20 19.40 10.67
N GLN A 116 -5.77 18.22 10.43
CA GLN A 116 -5.73 17.13 11.40
C GLN A 116 -4.35 16.47 11.43
N GLU A 117 -4.00 15.85 12.55
CA GLU A 117 -2.85 14.95 12.64
C GLU A 117 -3.17 13.63 11.92
N TRP A 118 -2.26 13.19 11.07
CA TRP A 118 -2.34 11.96 10.28
C TRP A 118 -1.31 10.96 10.77
N LEU A 119 -1.46 9.69 10.36
CA LEU A 119 -0.47 8.65 10.63
C LEU A 119 0.92 9.06 10.10
N GLN A 120 1.95 8.72 10.85
CA GLN A 120 3.35 9.04 10.57
C GLN A 120 4.18 7.76 10.48
N PRO A 121 5.40 7.81 9.86
CA PRO A 121 6.06 8.98 9.25
C PRO A 121 5.42 9.39 7.92
N TYR A 122 5.42 10.69 7.62
CA TYR A 122 4.90 11.20 6.36
C TYR A 122 5.84 10.91 5.19
N THR A 123 5.30 10.41 4.07
CA THR A 123 6.09 10.01 2.90
C THR A 123 6.85 11.20 2.29
N ASP A 124 6.19 12.34 2.09
CA ASP A 124 6.79 13.57 1.56
C ASP A 124 7.98 14.04 2.41
N LYS A 125 7.81 14.07 3.75
CA LYS A 125 8.88 14.47 4.67
C LYS A 125 10.01 13.44 4.73
N THR A 126 9.69 12.18 4.58
CA THR A 126 10.69 11.11 4.51
C THR A 126 11.57 11.30 3.28
N PHE A 127 11.01 11.59 2.11
CA PHE A 127 11.76 11.87 0.90
C PHE A 127 12.72 13.06 1.01
N GLU A 128 12.33 14.12 1.75
CA GLU A 128 13.20 15.29 1.99
C GLU A 128 14.41 14.99 2.91
N VAL A 129 14.29 14.01 3.78
CA VAL A 129 15.29 13.70 4.81
C VAL A 129 16.25 12.59 4.42
N LEU A 130 15.80 11.58 3.69
CA LEU A 130 16.59 10.40 3.33
C LEU A 130 17.91 10.71 2.63
N PRO A 131 18.00 11.65 1.65
CA PRO A 131 19.28 11.96 1.00
C PRO A 131 20.32 12.52 1.97
N LYS A 132 19.88 13.30 2.97
CA LYS A 132 20.73 13.88 4.03
C LYS A 132 21.27 12.81 4.98
N GLN A 133 20.59 11.65 5.06
CA GLN A 133 21.00 10.48 5.82
C GLN A 133 21.86 9.50 5.01
N GLY A 134 22.26 9.88 3.77
CA GLY A 134 23.05 9.05 2.89
C GLY A 134 22.27 8.02 2.07
N LYS A 135 20.93 8.01 2.18
CA LYS A 135 20.05 7.14 1.37
C LYS A 135 19.69 7.86 0.08
N LYS A 136 20.50 7.68 -0.96
CA LYS A 136 20.38 8.42 -2.22
C LYS A 136 19.69 7.67 -3.34
N ASN A 137 19.52 6.36 -3.18
CA ASN A 137 18.93 5.47 -4.18
C ASN A 137 17.77 4.73 -3.55
N ILE A 138 16.53 5.06 -3.89
CA ILE A 138 15.37 4.45 -3.28
C ILE A 138 14.40 3.83 -4.29
N LEU A 139 13.82 2.70 -3.89
CA LEU A 139 12.60 2.21 -4.50
C LEU A 139 11.41 2.56 -3.62
N VAL A 140 10.26 2.79 -4.25
CA VAL A 140 8.99 3.03 -3.55
C VAL A 140 7.97 2.00 -4.02
N ILE A 141 7.28 1.38 -3.08
CA ILE A 141 6.11 0.52 -3.32
C ILE A 141 4.90 1.13 -2.65
N CYS A 142 3.72 0.89 -3.20
CA CYS A 142 2.43 1.35 -2.66
C CYS A 142 1.50 0.16 -2.36
N PRO A 143 1.79 -0.66 -1.31
CA PRO A 143 1.09 -1.94 -1.11
C PRO A 143 -0.40 -1.79 -0.78
N GLY A 144 -0.84 -0.64 -0.29
CA GLY A 144 -2.25 -0.36 -0.02
C GLY A 144 -3.11 -0.17 -1.27
N PHE A 145 -2.49 -0.06 -2.44
CA PHE A 145 -3.16 0.21 -3.72
C PHE A 145 -3.11 -1.03 -4.62
N SER A 146 -4.28 -1.53 -4.98
CA SER A 146 -4.40 -2.69 -5.88
C SER A 146 -4.04 -2.35 -7.33
N SER A 147 -4.27 -1.10 -7.73
CA SER A 147 -3.92 -0.56 -9.05
C SER A 147 -3.36 0.85 -8.95
N ASP A 148 -2.59 1.24 -9.96
CA ASP A 148 -2.08 2.59 -10.07
C ASP A 148 -3.21 3.61 -10.22
N CYS A 149 -3.05 4.75 -9.58
CA CYS A 149 -4.01 5.85 -9.53
C CYS A 149 -3.26 7.19 -9.37
N VAL A 150 -4.00 8.28 -9.20
CA VAL A 150 -3.39 9.62 -9.02
C VAL A 150 -2.43 9.66 -7.84
N GLU A 151 -2.79 9.02 -6.73
CA GLU A 151 -1.98 8.98 -5.51
C GLU A 151 -0.68 8.19 -5.68
N THR A 152 -0.59 7.29 -6.66
CA THR A 152 0.66 6.55 -6.94
C THR A 152 1.44 7.20 -8.08
N LEU A 153 0.78 7.52 -9.19
CA LEU A 153 1.44 8.02 -10.38
C LEU A 153 1.87 9.49 -10.25
N GLU A 154 1.00 10.36 -9.74
CA GLU A 154 1.32 11.78 -9.60
C GLU A 154 2.01 12.07 -8.26
N GLU A 155 1.38 11.71 -7.14
CA GLU A 155 1.92 12.07 -5.82
C GLU A 155 3.27 11.39 -5.54
N ILE A 156 3.40 10.08 -5.82
CA ILE A 156 4.64 9.34 -5.53
C ILE A 156 5.61 9.40 -6.70
N SER A 157 5.19 8.97 -7.90
CA SER A 157 6.11 8.77 -9.03
C SER A 157 6.61 10.08 -9.63
N ILE A 158 5.82 11.17 -9.58
CA ILE A 158 6.20 12.49 -10.11
C ILE A 158 6.64 13.40 -8.97
N GLN A 159 5.72 13.84 -8.11
CA GLN A 159 6.01 14.84 -7.08
C GLN A 159 6.99 14.31 -6.01
N GLY A 160 6.83 13.05 -5.59
CA GLY A 160 7.73 12.40 -4.65
C GLY A 160 9.14 12.29 -5.19
N LYS A 161 9.30 11.87 -6.45
CA LYS A 161 10.59 11.82 -7.15
C LYS A 161 11.24 13.20 -7.25
N GLU A 162 10.49 14.22 -7.66
CA GLU A 162 11.00 15.60 -7.74
C GLU A 162 11.49 16.09 -6.37
N SER A 163 10.70 15.88 -5.31
CA SER A 163 11.07 16.27 -3.95
C SER A 163 12.33 15.56 -3.47
N PHE A 164 12.43 14.24 -3.71
CA PHE A 164 13.58 13.43 -3.33
C PHE A 164 14.86 13.89 -4.05
N ILE A 165 14.81 14.04 -5.37
CA ILE A 165 15.97 14.50 -6.18
C ILE A 165 16.39 15.91 -5.79
N LYS A 166 15.43 16.84 -5.62
CA LYS A 166 15.68 18.21 -5.15
C LYS A 166 16.35 18.24 -3.78
N SER A 167 16.10 17.26 -2.93
CA SER A 167 16.69 17.13 -1.61
C SER A 167 18.08 16.47 -1.60
N GLY A 168 18.63 16.12 -2.76
CA GLY A 168 19.96 15.52 -2.94
C GLY A 168 19.96 14.00 -3.16
N GLY A 169 18.82 13.42 -3.48
CA GLY A 169 18.71 12.04 -3.96
C GLY A 169 19.29 11.88 -5.36
N GLU A 170 19.71 10.68 -5.70
CA GLU A 170 20.33 10.36 -7.00
C GLU A 170 19.40 9.52 -7.88
N ASN A 171 18.83 8.44 -7.35
CA ASN A 171 17.97 7.55 -8.08
C ASN A 171 16.66 7.26 -7.30
N PHE A 172 15.57 7.38 -8.01
CA PHE A 172 14.23 7.11 -7.48
C PHE A 172 13.41 6.38 -8.53
N GLU A 173 12.86 5.23 -8.17
CA GLU A 173 11.88 4.53 -8.98
C GLU A 173 10.71 4.06 -8.12
N MET A 174 9.50 4.16 -8.66
CA MET A 174 8.32 3.53 -8.09
C MET A 174 8.11 2.17 -8.78
N VAL A 175 7.89 1.15 -7.97
CA VAL A 175 7.40 -0.14 -8.46
C VAL A 175 5.91 0.03 -8.78
N PRO A 176 5.45 -0.28 -9.99
CA PRO A 176 4.02 -0.22 -10.31
C PRO A 176 3.20 -1.05 -9.31
N CYS A 177 1.99 -0.59 -9.01
CA CYS A 177 1.05 -1.42 -8.27
C CYS A 177 0.81 -2.74 -8.99
N LEU A 178 0.18 -3.70 -8.32
CA LEU A 178 0.01 -5.04 -8.91
C LEU A 178 -0.86 -5.03 -10.18
N ASN A 179 -1.76 -4.05 -10.32
CA ASN A 179 -2.60 -3.85 -11.50
C ASN A 179 -3.27 -5.17 -11.95
N ASP A 180 -3.13 -5.53 -13.22
CA ASP A 180 -3.62 -6.77 -13.85
C ASP A 180 -2.53 -7.84 -14.02
N SER A 181 -1.46 -7.78 -13.22
CA SER A 181 -0.40 -8.78 -13.26
C SER A 181 -0.93 -10.21 -12.98
N GLU A 182 -0.28 -11.20 -13.55
CA GLU A 182 -0.67 -12.61 -13.37
C GLU A 182 -0.70 -13.02 -11.90
N ASP A 183 0.27 -12.55 -11.10
CA ASP A 183 0.32 -12.81 -9.66
C ASP A 183 -0.88 -12.19 -8.94
N HIS A 184 -1.27 -10.96 -9.30
CA HIS A 184 -2.43 -10.31 -8.71
C HIS A 184 -3.74 -11.01 -9.08
N ILE A 185 -3.92 -11.34 -10.36
CA ILE A 185 -5.12 -12.06 -10.81
C ILE A 185 -5.22 -13.45 -10.14
N SER A 186 -4.09 -14.12 -9.98
CA SER A 186 -4.02 -15.41 -9.27
C SER A 186 -4.40 -15.27 -7.79
N LEU A 187 -3.92 -14.23 -7.12
CA LEU A 187 -4.31 -13.88 -5.75
C LEU A 187 -5.83 -13.63 -5.66
N LEU A 188 -6.38 -12.76 -6.52
CA LEU A 188 -7.81 -12.42 -6.49
C LEU A 188 -8.68 -13.66 -6.74
N LYS A 189 -8.29 -14.50 -7.70
CA LYS A 189 -8.95 -15.80 -7.96
C LYS A 189 -8.93 -16.68 -6.71
N TYR A 190 -7.77 -16.82 -6.07
CA TYR A 190 -7.62 -17.62 -4.85
C TYR A 190 -8.52 -17.09 -3.72
N LEU A 191 -8.50 -15.78 -3.46
CA LEU A 191 -9.32 -15.16 -2.41
C LEU A 191 -10.82 -15.41 -2.64
N VAL A 192 -11.29 -15.31 -3.89
CA VAL A 192 -12.68 -15.59 -4.23
C VAL A 192 -12.98 -17.08 -4.02
N THR A 193 -12.16 -17.97 -4.57
CA THR A 193 -12.41 -19.43 -4.54
C THR A 193 -12.37 -19.99 -3.11
N LYS A 194 -11.43 -19.52 -2.29
CA LYS A 194 -11.30 -19.91 -0.87
C LYS A 194 -12.52 -19.53 -0.03
N ASN A 195 -13.27 -18.53 -0.44
CA ASN A 195 -14.40 -17.99 0.30
C ASN A 195 -15.77 -18.35 -0.33
N LEU A 196 -15.80 -19.14 -1.40
CA LEU A 196 -17.04 -19.72 -1.96
C LEU A 196 -17.44 -20.97 -1.20
#